data_9695840fa4646378aeb237807753243a
#
_entry.id   9695840fa4646378aeb237807753243a
#
_cell.length_a   1.000
_cell.length_b   1.000
_cell.length_c   1.000
_cell.angle_alpha   90.00
_cell.angle_beta   90.00
_cell.angle_gamma   90.00
#
_symmetry.space_group_name_H-M   'P 1'
#
loop_
_entity.id
_entity.type
_entity.pdbx_description
1 polymer ?
#
loop_
_entity_poly.entity_id
_entity_poly.type
_entity_poly.pdbx_seq_one_letter_code
_entity_poly.pdbx_strand_id
1 'polypeptide(L)'
;MLPTTRPSPVTRILAAANAMILGKSTQTRLALCCLLAKGHLLIEDLPGVGKTTLAHTLARVLGFKFSRIQFTSDMLPADILGVSIFDRESSHFQFLPGPVFSQVLLADEINRATPKTQSALLEALE
;
A
#
# COMPACT_ATOMS: atom_id res chain seq x y z
N MET A 1 22.55 24.09 -30.33
CA MET A 1 22.61 22.96 -29.40
C MET A 1 21.33 22.95 -28.56
N LEU A 2 20.45 22.00 -28.80
CA LEU A 2 19.22 21.87 -28.02
C LEU A 2 19.56 21.39 -26.61
N PRO A 3 19.03 22.03 -25.55
CA PRO A 3 19.30 21.57 -24.21
C PRO A 3 18.70 20.15 -24.04
N THR A 4 19.55 19.20 -23.61
CA THR A 4 19.09 17.89 -23.23
C THR A 4 18.21 18.04 -21.98
N THR A 5 16.90 18.03 -22.18
CA THR A 5 15.95 18.01 -21.06
C THR A 5 16.10 16.68 -20.34
N ARG A 6 16.48 16.73 -19.06
CA ARG A 6 16.44 15.55 -18.22
C ARG A 6 15.00 15.04 -18.13
N PRO A 7 14.77 13.71 -18.21
CA PRO A 7 13.43 13.18 -18.01
C PRO A 7 12.88 13.66 -16.67
N SER A 8 11.58 13.95 -16.62
CA SER A 8 10.92 14.31 -15.36
C SER A 8 11.04 13.17 -14.34
N PRO A 9 10.96 13.45 -13.03
CA PRO A 9 10.93 12.40 -12.02
C PRO A 9 9.85 11.36 -12.29
N VAL A 10 8.67 11.78 -12.75
CA VAL A 10 7.56 10.86 -13.08
C VAL A 10 7.96 9.94 -14.23
N THR A 11 8.59 10.46 -15.27
CA THR A 11 9.05 9.64 -16.41
C THR A 11 10.06 8.59 -15.96
N ARG A 12 10.98 8.95 -15.08
CA ARG A 12 11.98 8.02 -14.54
C ARG A 12 11.34 6.92 -13.69
N ILE A 13 10.35 7.28 -12.86
CA ILE A 13 9.60 6.34 -12.03
C ILE A 13 8.84 5.36 -12.90
N LEU A 14 8.14 5.84 -13.94
CA LEU A 14 7.42 4.99 -14.87
C LEU A 14 8.35 4.04 -15.62
N ALA A 15 9.50 4.51 -16.07
CA ALA A 15 10.49 3.68 -16.76
C ALA A 15 11.00 2.57 -15.83
N ALA A 16 11.33 2.90 -14.58
CA ALA A 16 11.78 1.92 -13.60
C ALA A 16 10.71 0.88 -13.28
N ALA A 17 9.46 1.31 -13.10
CA ALA A 17 8.34 0.41 -12.84
C ALA A 17 8.05 -0.50 -14.04
N ASN A 18 8.04 0.04 -15.25
CA ASN A 18 7.80 -0.73 -16.47
C ASN A 18 8.91 -1.74 -16.77
N ALA A 19 10.13 -1.50 -16.32
CA ALA A 19 11.23 -2.45 -16.43
C ALA A 19 11.00 -3.70 -15.54
N MET A 20 10.28 -3.55 -14.44
CA MET A 20 9.98 -4.64 -13.50
C MET A 20 8.64 -5.31 -13.78
N ILE A 21 7.68 -4.59 -14.36
CA ILE A 21 6.33 -5.07 -14.65
C ILE A 21 6.12 -5.01 -16.16
N LEU A 22 6.25 -6.16 -16.81
CA LEU A 22 6.16 -6.25 -18.26
C LEU A 22 4.70 -6.32 -18.73
N GLY A 23 4.39 -5.59 -19.82
CA GLY A 23 3.12 -5.68 -20.51
C GLY A 23 1.94 -4.98 -19.83
N LYS A 24 2.18 -4.14 -18.81
CA LYS A 24 1.12 -3.45 -18.05
C LYS A 24 1.39 -1.95 -17.89
N SER A 25 1.89 -1.30 -18.92
CA SER A 25 2.28 0.13 -18.82
C SER A 25 1.11 1.06 -18.53
N THR A 26 -0.07 0.80 -19.07
CA THR A 26 -1.27 1.61 -18.81
C THR A 26 -1.72 1.48 -17.36
N GLN A 27 -1.79 0.26 -16.85
CA GLN A 27 -2.16 -0.02 -15.46
C GLN A 27 -1.15 0.59 -14.49
N THR A 28 0.14 0.47 -14.77
CA THR A 28 1.21 1.07 -13.97
C THR A 28 1.09 2.58 -13.92
N ARG A 29 0.82 3.22 -15.06
CA ARG A 29 0.63 4.68 -15.13
C ARG A 29 -0.57 5.14 -14.31
N LEU A 30 -1.71 4.46 -14.44
CA LEU A 30 -2.92 4.77 -13.69
C LEU A 30 -2.71 4.59 -12.18
N ALA A 31 -2.05 3.51 -11.78
CA ALA A 31 -1.73 3.26 -10.38
C ALA A 31 -0.82 4.35 -9.81
N LEU A 32 0.20 4.75 -10.55
CA LEU A 32 1.09 5.82 -10.14
C LEU A 32 0.35 7.16 -10.00
N CYS A 33 -0.53 7.48 -10.94
CA CYS A 33 -1.36 8.69 -10.86
C CYS A 33 -2.21 8.69 -9.60
N CYS A 34 -2.81 7.55 -9.25
CA CYS A 34 -3.61 7.41 -8.04
C CYS A 34 -2.78 7.67 -6.78
N LEU A 35 -1.59 7.07 -6.68
CA LEU A 35 -0.70 7.25 -5.54
C LEU A 35 -0.20 8.69 -5.41
N LEU A 36 0.16 9.33 -6.51
CA LEU A 36 0.60 10.73 -6.50
C LEU A 36 -0.51 11.69 -6.12
N ALA A 37 -1.76 11.35 -6.44
CA ALA A 37 -2.94 12.11 -6.04
C ALA A 37 -3.38 11.82 -4.60
N LYS A 38 -2.65 10.98 -3.87
CA LYS A 38 -2.98 10.51 -2.52
C LYS A 38 -4.34 9.79 -2.46
N GLY A 39 -4.67 9.11 -3.54
CA GLY A 39 -5.90 8.34 -3.65
C GLY A 39 -5.71 6.88 -3.23
N HIS A 40 -6.82 6.17 -3.22
CA HIS A 40 -6.86 4.74 -2.95
C HIS A 40 -7.25 3.99 -4.21
N LEU A 41 -6.53 2.91 -4.48
CA LEU A 41 -6.66 2.16 -5.71
C LEU A 41 -7.36 0.83 -5.45
N LEU A 42 -8.42 0.55 -6.21
CA LEU A 42 -9.03 -0.77 -6.23
C LEU A 42 -8.49 -1.55 -7.43
N ILE A 43 -7.89 -2.69 -7.15
CA ILE A 43 -7.37 -3.58 -8.18
C ILE A 43 -8.27 -4.81 -8.27
N GLU A 44 -9.05 -4.89 -9.33
CA GLU A 44 -9.87 -6.04 -9.65
C GLU A 44 -9.18 -6.86 -10.73
N ASP A 45 -8.87 -8.11 -10.40
CA ASP A 45 -8.22 -9.01 -11.36
C ASP A 45 -8.39 -10.46 -10.93
N LEU A 46 -8.06 -11.36 -11.84
CA LEU A 46 -8.04 -12.78 -11.56
C LEU A 46 -6.94 -13.13 -10.55
N PRO A 47 -7.14 -14.14 -9.69
CA PRO A 47 -6.13 -14.56 -8.72
C PRO A 47 -4.78 -14.88 -9.41
N GLY A 48 -3.69 -14.40 -8.83
CA GLY A 48 -2.35 -14.71 -9.30
C GLY A 48 -1.78 -13.82 -10.39
N VAL A 49 -2.42 -12.69 -10.73
CA VAL A 49 -2.03 -11.83 -11.87
C VAL A 49 -1.19 -10.61 -11.46
N GLY A 50 -0.33 -10.74 -10.48
CA GLY A 50 0.71 -9.74 -10.21
C GLY A 50 0.27 -8.48 -9.46
N LYS A 51 -0.88 -8.49 -8.76
CA LYS A 51 -1.33 -7.35 -7.94
C LYS A 51 -0.31 -6.93 -6.88
N THR A 52 0.21 -7.92 -6.16
CA THR A 52 1.23 -7.70 -5.12
C THR A 52 2.51 -7.14 -5.74
N THR A 53 2.92 -7.67 -6.88
CA THR A 53 4.10 -7.22 -7.59
C THR A 53 3.96 -5.76 -8.02
N LEU A 54 2.80 -5.37 -8.56
CA LEU A 54 2.53 -3.99 -8.96
C LEU A 54 2.62 -3.04 -7.76
N ALA A 55 1.92 -3.35 -6.68
CA ALA A 55 1.89 -2.50 -5.49
C ALA A 55 3.28 -2.37 -4.85
N HIS A 56 3.97 -3.49 -4.70
CA HIS A 56 5.30 -3.52 -4.09
C HIS A 56 6.34 -2.79 -4.97
N THR A 57 6.29 -2.97 -6.27
CA THR A 57 7.19 -2.29 -7.21
C THR A 57 7.02 -0.79 -7.17
N LEU A 58 5.77 -0.30 -7.20
CA LEU A 58 5.49 1.13 -7.14
C LEU A 58 5.96 1.73 -5.81
N ALA A 59 5.69 1.08 -4.70
CA ALA A 59 6.15 1.53 -3.39
C ALA A 59 7.68 1.60 -3.34
N ARG A 60 8.36 0.59 -3.86
CA ARG A 60 9.81 0.52 -3.87
C ARG A 60 10.43 1.62 -4.75
N VAL A 61 9.89 1.83 -5.93
CA VAL A 61 10.39 2.86 -6.85
C VAL A 61 10.17 4.26 -6.28
N LEU A 62 9.07 4.48 -5.57
CA LEU A 62 8.77 5.75 -4.90
C LEU A 62 9.51 5.93 -3.58
N GLY A 63 10.16 4.89 -3.06
CA GLY A 63 10.82 4.92 -1.76
C GLY A 63 9.85 4.93 -0.58
N PHE A 64 8.65 4.39 -0.76
CA PHE A 64 7.62 4.35 0.27
C PHE A 64 7.71 3.09 1.11
N LYS A 65 7.35 3.23 2.39
CA LYS A 65 7.16 2.08 3.28
C LYS A 65 5.94 1.30 2.84
N PHE A 66 6.14 0.04 2.52
CA PHE A 66 5.10 -0.88 2.04
C PHE A 66 4.73 -1.89 3.12
N SER A 67 3.43 -2.13 3.25
CA SER A 67 2.90 -3.23 4.07
C SER A 67 1.81 -3.97 3.29
N ARG A 68 1.66 -5.26 3.57
CA ARG A 68 0.61 -6.09 3.01
C ARG A 68 -0.18 -6.73 4.13
N ILE A 69 -1.50 -6.68 4.02
CA ILE A 69 -2.40 -7.42 4.89
C ILE A 69 -3.22 -8.37 4.04
N GLN A 70 -3.18 -9.64 4.37
CA GLN A 70 -4.11 -10.63 3.84
C GLN A 70 -5.22 -10.83 4.86
N PHE A 71 -6.41 -10.38 4.53
CA PHE A 71 -7.54 -10.43 5.46
C PHE A 71 -8.06 -11.84 5.65
N THR A 72 -8.43 -12.14 6.89
CA THR A 72 -9.03 -13.42 7.29
C THR A 72 -10.24 -13.15 8.16
N SER A 73 -11.10 -14.16 8.34
CA SER A 73 -12.36 -14.02 9.09
C SER A 73 -12.15 -13.87 10.60
N ASP A 74 -11.00 -14.26 11.12
CA ASP A 74 -10.66 -14.17 12.55
C ASP A 74 -9.82 -12.93 12.90
N MET A 75 -9.45 -12.12 11.92
CA MET A 75 -8.66 -10.92 12.11
C MET A 75 -9.46 -9.85 12.86
N LEU A 76 -8.81 -9.22 13.84
CA LEU A 76 -9.40 -8.16 14.66
C LEU A 76 -8.97 -6.78 14.17
N PRO A 77 -9.73 -5.71 14.46
CA PRO A 77 -9.33 -4.34 14.16
C PRO A 77 -7.94 -3.98 14.70
N ALA A 78 -7.58 -4.47 15.88
CA ALA A 78 -6.27 -4.23 16.48
C ALA A 78 -5.11 -4.81 15.65
N ASP A 79 -5.35 -5.87 14.88
CA ASP A 79 -4.35 -6.44 13.99
C ASP A 79 -3.96 -5.49 12.85
N ILE A 80 -4.83 -4.54 12.55
CA ILE A 80 -4.62 -3.53 11.50
C ILE A 80 -4.12 -2.21 12.07
N LEU A 81 -4.77 -1.74 13.14
CA LEU A 81 -4.56 -0.41 13.70
C LEU A 81 -3.38 -0.35 14.69
N GLY A 82 -3.06 -1.49 15.30
CA GLY A 82 -2.09 -1.54 16.39
C GLY A 82 -2.77 -1.59 17.74
N VAL A 83 -1.96 -1.68 18.78
CA VAL A 83 -2.41 -1.84 20.15
C VAL A 83 -1.58 -0.99 21.11
N SER A 84 -2.20 -0.58 22.22
CA SER A 84 -1.49 0.01 23.34
C SER A 84 -1.14 -1.08 24.36
N ILE A 85 0.13 -1.20 24.68
CA ILE A 85 0.65 -2.14 25.67
C ILE A 85 1.14 -1.38 26.88
N PHE A 86 0.80 -1.88 28.07
CA PHE A 86 1.32 -1.31 29.32
C PHE A 86 2.71 -1.86 29.60
N ASP A 87 3.69 -0.98 29.65
CA ASP A 87 5.06 -1.32 30.01
C ASP A 87 5.21 -1.19 31.54
N ARG A 88 5.45 -2.32 32.21
CA ARG A 88 5.60 -2.37 33.66
C ARG A 88 6.87 -1.69 34.15
N GLU A 89 7.93 -1.67 33.35
CA GLU A 89 9.20 -1.04 33.75
C GLU A 89 9.09 0.48 33.78
N SER A 90 8.47 1.06 32.74
CA SER A 90 8.28 2.52 32.66
C SER A 90 6.99 3.00 33.31
N SER A 91 6.05 2.09 33.63
CA SER A 91 4.71 2.40 34.15
C SER A 91 3.88 3.27 33.18
N HIS A 92 4.13 3.17 31.89
CA HIS A 92 3.43 3.90 30.84
C HIS A 92 2.86 2.97 29.78
N PHE A 93 1.82 3.43 29.10
CA PHE A 93 1.33 2.77 27.92
C PHE A 93 2.21 3.09 26.73
N GLN A 94 2.55 2.06 25.96
CA GLN A 94 3.28 2.19 24.70
C GLN A 94 2.38 1.74 23.56
N PHE A 95 2.22 2.61 22.55
CA PHE A 95 1.46 2.24 21.35
C PHE A 95 2.37 1.51 20.37
N LEU A 96 1.95 0.31 19.98
CA LEU A 96 2.59 -0.47 18.91
C LEU A 96 1.76 -0.30 17.64
N PRO A 97 2.27 0.45 16.63
CA PRO A 97 1.53 0.69 15.40
C PRO A 97 1.31 -0.61 14.61
N GLY A 98 0.11 -0.77 14.08
CA GLY A 98 -0.19 -1.86 13.16
C GLY A 98 0.24 -1.54 11.72
N PRO A 99 0.02 -2.48 10.79
CA PRO A 99 0.46 -2.32 9.40
C PRO A 99 -0.23 -1.18 8.64
N VAL A 100 -1.33 -0.63 9.15
CA VAL A 100 -1.99 0.54 8.54
C VAL A 100 -1.07 1.77 8.57
N PHE A 101 -0.11 1.83 9.50
CA PHE A 101 0.88 2.91 9.58
C PHE A 101 2.02 2.67 8.61
N SER A 102 1.68 2.62 7.34
CA SER A 102 2.60 2.55 6.22
C SER A 102 2.17 3.58 5.17
N GLN A 103 3.04 3.87 4.24
CA GLN A 103 2.74 4.82 3.17
C GLN A 103 1.92 4.17 2.06
N VAL A 104 2.17 2.90 1.79
CA VAL A 104 1.41 2.09 0.85
C VAL A 104 1.01 0.79 1.53
N LEU A 105 -0.28 0.54 1.59
CA LEU A 105 -0.83 -0.68 2.17
C LEU A 105 -1.58 -1.46 1.09
N LEU A 106 -1.18 -2.69 0.86
CA LEU A 106 -1.94 -3.63 0.03
C LEU A 106 -2.89 -4.42 0.92
N ALA A 107 -4.19 -4.14 0.78
CA ALA A 107 -5.24 -4.88 1.48
C ALA A 107 -5.77 -5.97 0.54
N ASP A 108 -5.34 -7.21 0.78
CA ASP A 108 -5.69 -8.37 -0.04
C ASP A 108 -6.81 -9.17 0.63
N GLU A 109 -7.75 -9.66 -0.17
CA GLU A 109 -8.89 -10.47 0.31
C GLU A 109 -9.75 -9.74 1.35
N ILE A 110 -9.99 -8.46 1.16
CA ILE A 110 -10.71 -7.60 2.12
C ILE A 110 -12.13 -8.10 2.41
N ASN A 111 -12.77 -8.75 1.42
CA ASN A 111 -14.11 -9.31 1.55
C ASN A 111 -14.20 -10.46 2.57
N ARG A 112 -13.07 -11.06 2.96
CA ARG A 112 -13.02 -12.12 3.97
C ARG A 112 -13.05 -11.60 5.40
N ALA A 113 -12.74 -10.30 5.59
CA ALA A 113 -12.77 -9.69 6.91
C ALA A 113 -14.20 -9.51 7.43
N THR A 114 -14.35 -9.51 8.76
CA THR A 114 -15.63 -9.17 9.38
C THR A 114 -15.98 -7.70 9.09
N PRO A 115 -17.28 -7.33 9.13
CA PRO A 115 -17.67 -5.93 8.94
C PRO A 115 -16.99 -4.97 9.92
N LYS A 116 -16.75 -5.40 11.14
CA LYS A 116 -16.08 -4.60 12.16
C LYS A 116 -14.64 -4.29 11.77
N THR A 117 -13.91 -5.26 11.25
CA THR A 117 -12.54 -5.09 10.78
C THR A 117 -12.49 -4.27 9.51
N GLN A 118 -13.43 -4.46 8.58
CA GLN A 118 -13.56 -3.62 7.38
C GLN A 118 -13.82 -2.15 7.75
N SER A 119 -14.67 -1.90 8.72
CA SER A 119 -14.95 -0.52 9.20
C SER A 119 -13.70 0.14 9.78
N ALA A 120 -12.90 -0.61 10.52
CA ALA A 120 -11.63 -0.09 11.05
C ALA A 120 -10.67 0.32 9.93
N LEU A 121 -10.58 -0.47 8.86
CA LEU A 121 -9.77 -0.11 7.70
C LEU A 121 -10.29 1.15 7.03
N LEU A 122 -11.60 1.26 6.83
CA LEU A 122 -12.21 2.43 6.19
C LEU A 122 -11.96 3.72 6.97
N GLU A 123 -12.01 3.68 8.29
CA GLU A 123 -11.64 4.83 9.13
C GLU A 123 -10.20 5.26 8.91
N ALA A 124 -9.28 4.33 8.73
CA ALA A 124 -7.87 4.60 8.49
C ALA A 124 -7.61 5.25 7.12
N LEU A 125 -8.53 5.08 6.16
CA LEU A 125 -8.42 5.67 4.82
C LEU A 125 -8.82 7.16 4.77
N GLU A 126 -9.41 7.66 5.80
CA GLU A 126 -9.83 9.09 5.89
C GLU A 126 -8.63 10.00 6.34
#